data_832ef65032cd5b9c0d5be8b54c0fc091
#
_entry.id   832ef65032cd5b9c0d5be8b54c0fc091
#
_cell.length_a   1.000
_cell.length_b   1.000
_cell.length_c   1.000
_cell.angle_alpha   90.00
_cell.angle_beta   90.00
_cell.angle_gamma   90.00
#
_symmetry.space_group_name_H-M   'P 1'
#
loop_
_entity.id
_entity.type
_entity.pdbx_description
1 polymer ?
#
loop_
_entity_poly.entity_id
_entity_poly.type
_entity_poly.pdbx_seq_one_letter_code
_entity_poly.pdbx_strand_id
1 'polypeptide(L)'
;MPIIEISSLTHPGVDVFCMLTEAQLRQRMEPGKGVFIAESPNVISRALDAGYEPLALMCERKHISGSAAHIIKRCGDVPVYTGDRELLTTLTGYVLTRGVLCAMRRPVLPSMEEICRDTRRIVVIDGVVDTTNIGAIFRSAAALGIDAVLLTRNSCDPLNRRAVRVSMGSVFLVPWTWLNGTIGDLNKFGFRTAAMALTDDSISIDHPILAAEPRLAIVMVTEGDGLPYKTIAEADYVVRIPMAHGVDSLNVAAAAAVAFWQLRITDL
;
A
#
# COMPACT_ATOMS: atom_id res chain seq x y z
N MET A 1 2.73 30.05 -6.97
CA MET A 1 2.87 29.14 -5.82
C MET A 1 3.02 29.97 -4.55
N PRO A 2 2.07 29.94 -3.63
CA PRO A 2 2.16 30.69 -2.38
C PRO A 2 3.02 29.92 -1.35
N ILE A 3 4.08 30.57 -0.86
CA ILE A 3 4.84 30.10 0.31
C ILE A 3 4.24 30.80 1.51
N ILE A 4 3.71 30.02 2.46
CA ILE A 4 2.97 30.51 3.63
C ILE A 4 3.77 30.14 4.86
N GLU A 5 4.30 31.15 5.54
CA GLU A 5 4.98 30.93 6.80
C GLU A 5 3.96 30.78 7.92
N ILE A 6 4.05 29.65 8.64
CA ILE A 6 3.19 29.37 9.78
C ILE A 6 3.92 29.71 11.08
N SER A 7 3.23 30.44 11.94
CA SER A 7 3.72 30.81 13.28
C SER A 7 2.87 30.21 14.40
N SER A 8 1.80 29.51 14.04
CA SER A 8 0.84 28.92 14.99
C SER A 8 0.44 27.51 14.58
N LEU A 9 0.21 26.68 15.59
CA LEU A 9 -0.31 25.31 15.44
C LEU A 9 -1.77 25.27 14.93
N THR A 10 -2.46 26.40 15.00
CA THR A 10 -3.89 26.50 14.64
C THR A 10 -4.14 27.09 13.26
N HIS A 11 -3.12 27.16 12.41
CA HIS A 11 -3.31 27.64 11.04
C HIS A 11 -4.22 26.67 10.25
N PRO A 12 -5.34 27.12 9.68
CA PRO A 12 -6.37 26.22 9.10
C PRO A 12 -5.87 25.40 7.89
N GLY A 13 -4.76 25.82 7.26
CA GLY A 13 -4.18 25.09 6.12
C GLY A 13 -3.29 23.90 6.49
N VAL A 14 -2.94 23.74 7.78
CA VAL A 14 -2.04 22.65 8.21
C VAL A 14 -2.74 21.52 8.96
N ASP A 15 -4.04 21.63 9.19
CA ASP A 15 -4.86 20.63 9.87
C ASP A 15 -4.70 19.23 9.25
N VAL A 16 -4.63 19.17 7.92
CA VAL A 16 -4.44 17.94 7.14
C VAL A 16 -3.16 17.19 7.49
N PHE A 17 -2.13 17.86 7.98
CA PHE A 17 -0.84 17.25 8.29
C PHE A 17 -0.70 16.78 9.74
N CYS A 18 -1.52 17.28 10.66
CA CYS A 18 -1.29 17.10 12.10
C CYS A 18 -2.55 16.85 12.94
N MET A 19 -3.70 17.37 12.56
CA MET A 19 -4.91 17.31 13.39
C MET A 19 -5.91 16.24 12.97
N LEU A 20 -5.83 15.75 11.75
CA LEU A 20 -6.76 14.74 11.24
C LEU A 20 -6.21 13.34 11.41
N THR A 21 -7.04 12.45 11.92
CA THR A 21 -6.74 11.01 11.95
C THR A 21 -6.76 10.43 10.53
N GLU A 22 -6.14 9.27 10.34
CA GLU A 22 -6.18 8.55 9.05
C GLU A 22 -7.61 8.28 8.57
N ALA A 23 -8.54 7.99 9.49
CA ALA A 23 -9.95 7.80 9.17
C ALA A 23 -10.59 9.11 8.67
N GLN A 24 -10.31 10.24 9.32
CA GLN A 24 -10.81 11.55 8.91
C GLN A 24 -10.20 11.98 7.57
N LEU A 25 -8.91 11.73 7.34
CA LEU A 25 -8.26 11.99 6.05
C LEU A 25 -8.91 11.18 4.92
N ARG A 26 -9.23 9.91 5.18
CA ARG A 26 -9.87 9.02 4.21
C ARG A 26 -11.29 9.44 3.87
N GLN A 27 -12.04 9.94 4.86
CA GLN A 27 -13.47 10.25 4.74
C GLN A 27 -13.75 11.73 4.41
N ARG A 28 -12.71 12.58 4.27
CA ARG A 28 -12.91 14.03 4.16
C ARG A 28 -13.93 14.40 3.07
N MET A 29 -15.17 14.45 3.52
CA MET A 29 -16.38 15.07 3.00
C MET A 29 -17.12 14.44 1.82
N GLU A 30 -16.59 13.48 1.05
CA GLU A 30 -17.36 12.74 0.01
C GLU A 30 -16.48 11.68 -0.67
N PRO A 31 -17.06 10.62 -1.28
CA PRO A 31 -16.29 9.73 -2.15
C PRO A 31 -15.53 10.53 -3.21
N GLY A 32 -14.21 10.38 -3.27
CA GLY A 32 -13.34 11.12 -4.20
C GLY A 32 -12.71 12.41 -3.64
N LYS A 33 -13.09 12.87 -2.43
CA LYS A 33 -12.45 14.02 -1.75
C LYS A 33 -11.50 13.62 -0.61
N GLY A 34 -11.29 12.34 -0.36
CA GLY A 34 -10.33 11.85 0.62
C GLY A 34 -8.90 12.30 0.31
N VAL A 35 -8.10 12.38 1.35
CA VAL A 35 -6.70 12.82 1.29
C VAL A 35 -5.80 11.73 1.89
N PHE A 36 -4.57 11.68 1.46
CA PHE A 36 -3.50 10.93 2.13
C PHE A 36 -2.22 11.75 2.17
N ILE A 37 -1.29 11.36 3.03
CA ILE A 37 -0.02 12.05 3.21
C ILE A 37 1.12 11.22 2.64
N ALA A 38 1.84 11.79 1.67
CA ALA A 38 3.10 11.29 1.18
C ALA A 38 4.26 12.00 1.87
N GLU A 39 5.29 11.24 2.29
CA GLU A 39 6.44 11.75 3.02
C GLU A 39 7.73 11.44 2.28
N SER A 40 8.57 12.41 2.08
CA SER A 40 9.86 12.44 1.39
C SER A 40 9.79 12.78 -0.10
N PRO A 41 10.84 13.44 -0.63
CA PRO A 41 10.88 13.80 -2.05
C PRO A 41 10.67 12.62 -3.00
N ASN A 42 11.31 11.48 -2.71
CA ASN A 42 11.23 10.30 -3.56
C ASN A 42 9.82 9.68 -3.60
N VAL A 43 9.15 9.60 -2.44
CA VAL A 43 7.79 9.06 -2.36
C VAL A 43 6.79 9.97 -3.06
N ILE A 44 6.92 11.30 -2.84
CA ILE A 44 6.08 12.30 -3.50
C ILE A 44 6.30 12.28 -5.01
N SER A 45 7.56 12.16 -5.47
CA SER A 45 7.89 12.06 -6.89
C SER A 45 7.18 10.87 -7.54
N ARG A 46 7.22 9.69 -6.92
CA ARG A 46 6.53 8.48 -7.40
C ARG A 46 5.02 8.67 -7.46
N ALA A 47 4.43 9.33 -6.45
CA ALA A 47 3.00 9.62 -6.48
C ALA A 47 2.64 10.57 -7.64
N LEU A 48 3.42 11.62 -7.86
CA LEU A 48 3.24 12.53 -9.00
C LEU A 48 3.43 11.82 -10.35
N ASP A 49 4.41 10.92 -10.47
CA ASP A 49 4.63 10.10 -11.67
C ASP A 49 3.44 9.16 -11.95
N ALA A 50 2.78 8.69 -10.90
CA ALA A 50 1.56 7.88 -10.97
C ALA A 50 0.26 8.71 -11.15
N GLY A 51 0.37 10.03 -11.33
CA GLY A 51 -0.76 10.91 -11.61
C GLY A 51 -1.57 11.36 -10.39
N TYR A 52 -1.06 11.18 -9.16
CA TYR A 52 -1.75 11.67 -7.97
C TYR A 52 -1.67 13.19 -7.88
N GLU A 53 -2.80 13.83 -7.56
CA GLU A 53 -2.94 15.28 -7.45
C GLU A 53 -2.43 15.81 -6.12
N PRO A 54 -1.42 16.70 -6.09
CA PRO A 54 -0.98 17.36 -4.88
C PRO A 54 -1.99 18.44 -4.48
N LEU A 55 -2.22 18.62 -3.17
CA LEU A 55 -3.14 19.61 -2.60
C LEU A 55 -2.42 20.66 -1.78
N ALA A 56 -1.39 20.26 -1.05
CA ALA A 56 -0.57 21.15 -0.23
C ALA A 56 0.76 20.49 0.12
N LEU A 57 1.77 21.29 0.38
CA LEU A 57 3.08 20.85 0.85
C LEU A 57 3.38 21.44 2.25
N MET A 58 4.18 20.72 3.03
CA MET A 58 4.74 21.21 4.29
C MET A 58 6.20 20.80 4.44
N CYS A 59 7.09 21.76 4.70
CA CYS A 59 8.52 21.47 4.93
C CYS A 59 9.18 22.56 5.78
N GLU A 60 10.33 22.22 6.39
CA GLU A 60 11.18 23.23 7.02
C GLU A 60 11.66 24.26 5.98
N ARG A 61 11.80 25.52 6.39
CA ARG A 61 12.22 26.64 5.52
C ARG A 61 13.48 26.35 4.70
N LYS A 62 14.48 25.69 5.31
CA LYS A 62 15.74 25.33 4.62
C LYS A 62 15.55 24.36 3.45
N HIS A 63 14.46 23.59 3.42
CA HIS A 63 14.20 22.61 2.35
C HIS A 63 13.53 23.23 1.14
N ILE A 64 12.98 24.45 1.22
CA ILE A 64 12.29 25.11 0.10
C ILE A 64 13.25 25.27 -1.10
N SER A 65 14.45 25.79 -0.86
CA SER A 65 15.51 25.92 -1.88
C SER A 65 16.47 24.72 -1.92
N GLY A 66 16.28 23.74 -1.06
CA GLY A 66 17.11 22.54 -0.91
C GLY A 66 16.45 21.28 -1.45
N SER A 67 16.34 20.26 -0.60
CA SER A 67 15.86 18.93 -0.97
C SER A 67 14.41 18.87 -1.48
N ALA A 68 13.55 19.84 -1.12
CA ALA A 68 12.18 19.91 -1.57
C ALA A 68 11.99 20.75 -2.85
N ALA A 69 13.00 21.51 -3.31
CA ALA A 69 12.86 22.47 -4.40
C ALA A 69 12.27 21.86 -5.69
N HIS A 70 12.74 20.68 -6.08
CA HIS A 70 12.26 20.02 -7.30
C HIS A 70 10.82 19.50 -7.15
N ILE A 71 10.44 19.03 -5.97
CA ILE A 71 9.06 18.59 -5.67
C ILE A 71 8.11 19.78 -5.67
N ILE A 72 8.51 20.86 -5.02
CA ILE A 72 7.74 22.10 -4.97
C ILE A 72 7.44 22.59 -6.40
N LYS A 73 8.47 22.59 -7.27
CA LYS A 73 8.32 22.97 -8.69
C LYS A 73 7.34 22.04 -9.43
N ARG A 74 7.38 20.74 -9.17
CA ARG A 74 6.50 19.75 -9.79
C ARG A 74 5.05 19.86 -9.34
N CYS A 75 4.82 20.27 -8.09
CA CYS A 75 3.46 20.40 -7.54
C CYS A 75 2.70 21.65 -8.06
N GLY A 76 3.36 22.56 -8.79
CA GLY A 76 2.69 23.74 -9.37
C GLY A 76 2.25 24.79 -8.35
N ASP A 77 1.02 25.28 -8.45
CA ASP A 77 0.52 26.40 -7.65
C ASP A 77 -0.14 26.00 -6.31
N VAL A 78 0.16 24.81 -5.78
CA VAL A 78 -0.35 24.41 -4.47
C VAL A 78 0.35 25.19 -3.33
N PRO A 79 -0.31 25.42 -2.19
CA PRO A 79 0.30 26.12 -1.04
C PRO A 79 1.44 25.30 -0.44
N VAL A 80 2.53 25.97 -0.10
CA VAL A 80 3.68 25.43 0.63
C VAL A 80 3.73 26.04 2.02
N TYR A 81 3.34 25.28 3.02
CA TYR A 81 3.43 25.69 4.42
C TYR A 81 4.85 25.44 4.93
N THR A 82 5.40 26.46 5.59
CA THR A 82 6.76 26.38 6.10
C THR A 82 6.86 27.01 7.49
N GLY A 83 7.81 26.55 8.27
CA GLY A 83 8.10 27.06 9.61
C GLY A 83 9.42 26.53 10.11
N ASP A 84 9.71 26.86 11.37
CA ASP A 84 10.88 26.33 12.06
C ASP A 84 10.72 24.84 12.36
N ARG A 85 11.87 24.17 12.51
CA ARG A 85 11.91 22.75 12.84
C ARG A 85 11.13 22.43 14.12
N GLU A 86 11.24 23.26 15.15
CA GLU A 86 10.59 23.06 16.43
C GLU A 86 9.06 23.11 16.29
N LEU A 87 8.54 24.14 15.62
CA LEU A 87 7.13 24.27 15.33
C LEU A 87 6.59 23.08 14.53
N LEU A 88 7.27 22.69 13.44
CA LEU A 88 6.85 21.57 12.61
C LEU A 88 6.94 20.22 13.34
N THR A 89 7.91 20.04 14.21
CA THR A 89 8.03 18.84 15.07
C THR A 89 6.85 18.76 16.03
N THR A 90 6.46 19.87 16.62
CA THR A 90 5.30 19.95 17.50
C THR A 90 4.01 19.65 16.75
N LEU A 91 3.86 20.19 15.53
CA LEU A 91 2.69 19.96 14.66
C LEU A 91 2.53 18.48 14.28
N THR A 92 3.62 17.84 13.90
CA THR A 92 3.59 16.45 13.37
C THR A 92 3.75 15.39 14.45
N GLY A 93 4.19 15.77 15.65
CA GLY A 93 4.53 14.86 16.74
C GLY A 93 5.88 14.15 16.56
N TYR A 94 6.65 14.46 15.51
CA TYR A 94 7.99 13.92 15.25
C TYR A 94 8.80 14.83 14.35
N VAL A 95 10.12 14.67 14.38
CA VAL A 95 11.05 15.40 13.50
C VAL A 95 10.86 14.98 12.04
N LEU A 96 10.62 15.92 11.14
CA LEU A 96 10.55 15.68 9.69
C LEU A 96 11.92 15.37 9.12
N THR A 97 12.43 14.18 9.39
CA THR A 97 13.78 13.75 8.97
C THR A 97 13.94 13.64 7.46
N ARG A 98 12.85 13.50 6.73
CA ARG A 98 12.83 13.31 5.26
C ARG A 98 12.43 14.56 4.47
N GLY A 99 12.36 15.69 5.14
CA GLY A 99 12.38 17.03 4.55
C GLY A 99 11.03 17.60 4.10
N VAL A 100 10.09 16.83 3.56
CA VAL A 100 8.83 17.36 3.03
C VAL A 100 7.67 16.37 3.14
N LEU A 101 6.49 16.91 3.46
CA LEU A 101 5.20 16.24 3.39
C LEU A 101 4.37 16.81 2.25
N CYS A 102 3.57 15.97 1.61
CA CYS A 102 2.58 16.37 0.62
C CYS A 102 1.23 15.76 0.96
N ALA A 103 0.22 16.59 1.12
CA ALA A 103 -1.17 16.15 1.13
C ALA A 103 -1.60 15.95 -0.32
N MET A 104 -2.13 14.78 -0.63
CA MET A 104 -2.51 14.38 -1.97
C MET A 104 -3.95 13.88 -2.00
N ARG A 105 -4.64 14.10 -3.11
CA ARG A 105 -6.00 13.60 -3.32
C ARG A 105 -5.99 12.07 -3.46
N ARG A 106 -6.93 11.40 -2.81
CA ARG A 106 -7.15 9.98 -3.04
C ARG A 106 -7.75 9.76 -4.44
N PRO A 107 -7.27 8.76 -5.18
CA PRO A 107 -7.81 8.42 -6.48
C PRO A 107 -9.18 7.74 -6.34
N VAL A 108 -9.95 7.77 -7.41
CA VAL A 108 -11.02 6.79 -7.62
C VAL A 108 -10.34 5.45 -7.93
N LEU A 109 -10.63 4.44 -7.13
CA LEU A 109 -10.03 3.12 -7.34
C LEU A 109 -10.70 2.41 -8.52
N PRO A 110 -9.93 1.63 -9.30
CA PRO A 110 -10.50 0.81 -10.37
C PRO A 110 -11.42 -0.27 -9.79
N SER A 111 -12.36 -0.73 -10.59
CA SER A 111 -13.18 -1.90 -10.25
C SER A 111 -12.33 -3.19 -10.27
N MET A 112 -12.84 -4.25 -9.62
CA MET A 112 -12.22 -5.58 -9.70
C MET A 112 -12.12 -6.08 -11.14
N GLU A 113 -13.13 -5.82 -11.95
CA GLU A 113 -13.16 -6.24 -13.36
C GLU A 113 -12.06 -5.56 -14.17
N GLU A 114 -11.87 -4.26 -13.97
CA GLU A 114 -10.79 -3.50 -14.62
C GLU A 114 -9.41 -4.03 -14.20
N ILE A 115 -9.21 -4.26 -12.90
CA ILE A 115 -7.93 -4.79 -12.37
C ILE A 115 -7.67 -6.21 -12.88
N CYS A 116 -8.69 -7.07 -12.89
CA CYS A 116 -8.52 -8.47 -13.24
C CYS A 116 -8.40 -8.72 -14.76
N ARG A 117 -8.71 -7.76 -15.63
CA ARG A 117 -8.82 -7.98 -17.07
C ARG A 117 -7.54 -8.57 -17.70
N ASP A 118 -6.42 -7.90 -17.52
CA ASP A 118 -5.15 -8.21 -18.21
C ASP A 118 -4.05 -8.65 -17.25
N THR A 119 -4.42 -9.14 -16.07
CA THR A 119 -3.47 -9.56 -15.03
C THR A 119 -3.34 -11.08 -14.96
N ARG A 120 -2.15 -11.56 -14.62
CA ARG A 120 -1.82 -13.01 -14.53
C ARG A 120 -1.43 -13.43 -13.11
N ARG A 121 -0.79 -12.55 -12.35
CA ARG A 121 -0.37 -12.78 -10.97
C ARG A 121 -0.89 -11.63 -10.10
N ILE A 122 -1.89 -11.92 -9.27
CA ILE A 122 -2.44 -10.96 -8.33
C ILE A 122 -2.25 -11.45 -6.90
N VAL A 123 -2.24 -10.54 -5.95
CA VAL A 123 -2.27 -10.88 -4.53
C VAL A 123 -3.58 -10.41 -3.89
N VAL A 124 -4.16 -11.24 -3.06
CA VAL A 124 -5.25 -10.88 -2.15
C VAL A 124 -4.68 -10.76 -0.75
N ILE A 125 -4.82 -9.61 -0.13
CA ILE A 125 -4.43 -9.36 1.26
C ILE A 125 -5.67 -9.42 2.11
N ASP A 126 -5.76 -10.45 2.97
CA ASP A 126 -6.93 -10.68 3.82
C ASP A 126 -6.60 -10.45 5.29
N GLY A 127 -7.27 -9.46 5.90
CA GLY A 127 -7.19 -9.18 7.33
C GLY A 127 -5.84 -8.65 7.83
N VAL A 128 -4.94 -8.18 6.97
CA VAL A 128 -3.65 -7.63 7.39
C VAL A 128 -3.84 -6.19 7.89
N VAL A 129 -3.79 -6.00 9.21
CA VAL A 129 -4.06 -4.71 9.87
C VAL A 129 -2.79 -3.89 10.14
N ASP A 130 -1.61 -4.51 10.19
CA ASP A 130 -0.36 -3.78 10.39
C ASP A 130 0.05 -3.04 9.12
N THR A 131 0.11 -1.73 9.23
CA THR A 131 0.52 -0.82 8.15
C THR A 131 1.94 -1.08 7.64
N THR A 132 2.83 -1.61 8.49
CA THR A 132 4.20 -1.97 8.10
C THR A 132 4.19 -3.18 7.16
N ASN A 133 3.39 -4.20 7.51
CA ASN A 133 3.22 -5.37 6.66
C ASN A 133 2.59 -5.00 5.31
N ILE A 134 1.53 -4.19 5.30
CA ILE A 134 0.93 -3.68 4.06
C ILE A 134 1.98 -2.99 3.18
N GLY A 135 2.74 -2.04 3.74
CA GLY A 135 3.77 -1.33 2.98
C GLY A 135 4.87 -2.25 2.43
N ALA A 136 5.30 -3.25 3.21
CA ALA A 136 6.31 -4.21 2.80
C ALA A 136 5.80 -5.17 1.71
N ILE A 137 4.53 -5.62 1.81
CA ILE A 137 3.89 -6.46 0.78
C ILE A 137 3.80 -5.69 -0.54
N PHE A 138 3.34 -4.44 -0.55
CA PHE A 138 3.30 -3.62 -1.77
C PHE A 138 4.68 -3.40 -2.39
N ARG A 139 5.72 -3.25 -1.54
CA ARG A 139 7.10 -3.12 -2.02
C ARG A 139 7.59 -4.40 -2.69
N SER A 140 7.30 -5.55 -2.10
CA SER A 140 7.62 -6.86 -2.68
C SER A 140 6.81 -7.14 -3.95
N ALA A 141 5.52 -6.80 -3.96
CA ALA A 141 4.65 -6.94 -5.11
C ALA A 141 5.18 -6.17 -6.33
N ALA A 142 5.52 -4.89 -6.14
CA ALA A 142 6.12 -4.07 -7.19
C ALA A 142 7.46 -4.60 -7.69
N ALA A 143 8.30 -5.10 -6.78
CA ALA A 143 9.65 -5.57 -7.13
C ALA A 143 9.66 -6.95 -7.83
N LEU A 144 8.64 -7.78 -7.58
CA LEU A 144 8.60 -9.18 -8.00
C LEU A 144 7.54 -9.47 -9.07
N GLY A 145 6.99 -8.42 -9.70
CA GLY A 145 6.13 -8.58 -10.87
C GLY A 145 4.71 -9.05 -10.55
N ILE A 146 4.16 -8.67 -9.39
CA ILE A 146 2.73 -8.82 -9.12
C ILE A 146 1.98 -7.73 -9.88
N ASP A 147 1.01 -8.14 -10.67
CA ASP A 147 0.27 -7.25 -11.57
C ASP A 147 -0.72 -6.36 -10.82
N ALA A 148 -1.35 -6.86 -9.75
CA ALA A 148 -2.32 -6.11 -8.97
C ALA A 148 -2.49 -6.63 -7.54
N VAL A 149 -3.04 -5.77 -6.66
CA VAL A 149 -3.34 -6.09 -5.27
C VAL A 149 -4.83 -5.89 -4.99
N LEU A 150 -5.47 -6.90 -4.43
CA LEU A 150 -6.81 -6.83 -3.88
C LEU A 150 -6.73 -6.88 -2.34
N LEU A 151 -7.53 -6.09 -1.65
CA LEU A 151 -7.56 -6.10 -0.18
C LEU A 151 -8.98 -6.34 0.32
N THR A 152 -9.11 -7.19 1.32
CA THR A 152 -10.38 -7.29 2.06
C THR A 152 -10.60 -6.05 2.93
N ARG A 153 -11.86 -5.73 3.24
CA ARG A 153 -12.25 -4.51 3.97
C ARG A 153 -11.75 -4.44 5.41
N ASN A 154 -11.39 -5.57 5.98
CA ASN A 154 -10.76 -5.70 7.30
C ASN A 154 -9.23 -5.50 7.27
N SER A 155 -8.64 -5.35 6.10
CA SER A 155 -7.22 -5.00 5.97
C SER A 155 -6.99 -3.49 6.12
N CYS A 156 -5.77 -3.11 6.53
CA CYS A 156 -5.38 -1.72 6.60
C CYS A 156 -5.34 -1.08 5.21
N ASP A 157 -5.65 0.21 5.18
CA ASP A 157 -5.63 1.03 3.98
C ASP A 157 -4.18 1.21 3.46
N PRO A 158 -3.89 0.87 2.19
CA PRO A 158 -2.55 1.05 1.61
C PRO A 158 -2.07 2.50 1.55
N LEU A 159 -3.00 3.46 1.48
CA LEU A 159 -2.67 4.89 1.52
C LEU A 159 -2.57 5.46 2.95
N ASN A 160 -2.57 4.61 3.98
CA ASN A 160 -2.15 5.02 5.32
C ASN A 160 -0.72 5.55 5.25
N ARG A 161 -0.46 6.67 5.92
CA ARG A 161 0.83 7.38 5.89
C ARG A 161 2.03 6.46 6.16
N ARG A 162 1.91 5.54 7.15
CA ARG A 162 2.98 4.60 7.48
C ARG A 162 3.19 3.56 6.38
N ALA A 163 2.11 3.04 5.79
CA ALA A 163 2.19 2.07 4.69
C ALA A 163 2.84 2.71 3.45
N VAL A 164 2.42 3.91 3.07
CA VAL A 164 3.03 4.70 1.99
C VAL A 164 4.54 4.89 2.22
N ARG A 165 4.93 5.23 3.45
CA ARG A 165 6.33 5.43 3.81
C ARG A 165 7.15 4.14 3.76
N VAL A 166 6.63 3.04 4.32
CA VAL A 166 7.31 1.72 4.36
C VAL A 166 7.43 1.15 2.96
N SER A 167 6.42 1.30 2.12
CA SER A 167 6.47 0.86 0.73
C SER A 167 7.48 1.66 -0.11
N MET A 168 8.02 2.76 0.41
CA MET A 168 8.85 3.71 -0.35
C MET A 168 8.13 4.23 -1.60
N GLY A 169 6.79 4.33 -1.56
CA GLY A 169 5.95 4.73 -2.68
C GLY A 169 5.66 3.63 -3.70
N SER A 170 6.03 2.37 -3.43
CA SER A 170 5.68 1.25 -4.33
C SER A 170 4.17 1.00 -4.40
N VAL A 171 3.41 1.47 -3.40
CA VAL A 171 1.94 1.46 -3.42
C VAL A 171 1.35 2.21 -4.62
N PHE A 172 2.09 3.12 -5.22
CA PHE A 172 1.69 3.87 -6.41
C PHE A 172 2.06 3.19 -7.74
N LEU A 173 2.87 2.11 -7.68
CA LEU A 173 3.37 1.40 -8.85
C LEU A 173 2.53 0.18 -9.22
N VAL A 174 1.77 -0.37 -8.27
CA VAL A 174 0.94 -1.56 -8.47
C VAL A 174 -0.52 -1.15 -8.32
N PRO A 175 -1.37 -1.37 -9.34
CA PRO A 175 -2.79 -1.11 -9.23
C PRO A 175 -3.42 -1.91 -8.10
N TRP A 176 -4.35 -1.31 -7.37
CA TRP A 176 -5.03 -1.99 -6.28
C TRP A 176 -6.47 -1.53 -6.10
N THR A 177 -7.28 -2.39 -5.53
CA THR A 177 -8.66 -2.06 -5.11
C THR A 177 -9.10 -2.95 -3.95
N TRP A 178 -10.28 -2.66 -3.42
CA TRP A 178 -10.90 -3.50 -2.41
C TRP A 178 -11.56 -4.71 -3.05
N LEU A 179 -11.34 -5.90 -2.44
CA LEU A 179 -12.05 -7.11 -2.83
C LEU A 179 -13.56 -6.90 -2.56
N ASN A 180 -14.36 -7.09 -3.60
CA ASN A 180 -15.82 -7.08 -3.52
C ASN A 180 -16.32 -8.51 -3.71
N GLY A 181 -16.83 -9.10 -2.65
CA GLY A 181 -17.21 -10.52 -2.60
C GLY A 181 -16.16 -11.38 -1.88
N THR A 182 -15.98 -12.60 -2.32
CA THR A 182 -15.07 -13.59 -1.72
C THR A 182 -13.90 -13.92 -2.65
N ILE A 183 -12.91 -14.67 -2.16
CA ILE A 183 -11.80 -15.12 -3.02
C ILE A 183 -12.26 -16.09 -4.11
N GLY A 184 -13.31 -16.89 -3.85
CA GLY A 184 -13.93 -17.78 -4.83
C GLY A 184 -14.53 -17.04 -6.04
N ASP A 185 -14.93 -15.77 -5.87
CA ASP A 185 -15.44 -14.96 -6.97
C ASP A 185 -14.36 -14.64 -8.03
N LEU A 186 -13.07 -14.78 -7.70
CA LEU A 186 -11.96 -14.57 -8.63
C LEU A 186 -11.92 -15.61 -9.74
N ASN A 187 -12.54 -16.76 -9.53
CA ASN A 187 -12.69 -17.80 -10.56
C ASN A 187 -13.50 -17.29 -11.77
N LYS A 188 -14.44 -16.33 -11.55
CA LYS A 188 -15.22 -15.68 -12.62
C LYS A 188 -14.34 -14.87 -13.57
N PHE A 189 -13.18 -14.42 -13.08
CA PHE A 189 -12.16 -13.70 -13.85
C PHE A 189 -11.05 -14.64 -14.37
N GLY A 190 -11.22 -15.96 -14.21
CA GLY A 190 -10.28 -16.97 -14.70
C GLY A 190 -9.06 -17.20 -13.80
N PHE A 191 -9.04 -16.69 -12.58
CA PHE A 191 -7.98 -16.99 -11.62
C PHE A 191 -8.24 -18.31 -10.89
N ARG A 192 -7.17 -19.07 -10.65
CA ARG A 192 -7.10 -20.02 -9.54
C ARG A 192 -6.58 -19.32 -8.30
N THR A 193 -7.04 -19.73 -7.14
CA THR A 193 -6.70 -19.12 -5.85
C THR A 193 -5.76 -20.04 -5.07
N ALA A 194 -4.65 -19.50 -4.58
CA ALA A 194 -3.66 -20.18 -3.76
C ALA A 194 -3.59 -19.53 -2.37
N ALA A 195 -4.23 -20.13 -1.38
CA ALA A 195 -4.27 -19.64 -0.02
C ALA A 195 -3.01 -20.06 0.76
N MET A 196 -2.22 -19.09 1.20
CA MET A 196 -1.00 -19.34 1.97
C MET A 196 -1.34 -19.71 3.41
N ALA A 197 -1.42 -21.01 3.69
CA ALA A 197 -1.78 -21.54 5.01
C ALA A 197 -1.11 -22.88 5.30
N LEU A 198 -0.91 -23.16 6.58
CA LEU A 198 -0.43 -24.45 7.06
C LEU A 198 -1.62 -25.32 7.46
N THR A 199 -1.93 -26.30 6.62
CA THR A 199 -2.93 -27.36 6.91
C THR A 199 -2.35 -28.71 6.53
N ASP A 200 -2.95 -29.80 7.02
CA ASP A 200 -2.48 -31.16 6.73
C ASP A 200 -2.49 -31.46 5.22
N ASP A 201 -3.46 -30.93 4.50
CA ASP A 201 -3.64 -31.15 3.06
C ASP A 201 -2.93 -30.09 2.18
N SER A 202 -2.14 -29.17 2.78
CA SER A 202 -1.45 -28.13 2.02
C SER A 202 -0.34 -28.69 1.14
N ILE A 203 -0.28 -28.21 -0.13
CA ILE A 203 0.82 -28.52 -1.04
C ILE A 203 2.00 -27.57 -0.84
N SER A 204 3.20 -28.03 -1.21
CA SER A 204 4.39 -27.16 -1.14
C SER A 204 4.34 -26.06 -2.20
N ILE A 205 4.85 -24.88 -1.87
CA ILE A 205 4.86 -23.71 -2.76
C ILE A 205 5.62 -23.92 -4.08
N ASP A 206 6.53 -24.87 -4.10
CA ASP A 206 7.29 -25.26 -5.30
C ASP A 206 6.59 -26.34 -6.13
N HIS A 207 5.36 -26.73 -5.76
CA HIS A 207 4.60 -27.72 -6.51
C HIS A 207 4.34 -27.24 -7.96
N PRO A 208 4.66 -28.04 -8.99
CA PRO A 208 4.62 -27.60 -10.40
C PRO A 208 3.26 -27.09 -10.87
N ILE A 209 2.15 -27.57 -10.28
CA ILE A 209 0.80 -27.14 -10.63
C ILE A 209 0.62 -25.62 -10.46
N LEU A 210 1.22 -25.02 -9.44
CA LEU A 210 1.10 -23.58 -9.17
C LEU A 210 1.79 -22.73 -10.24
N ALA A 211 2.97 -23.17 -10.69
CA ALA A 211 3.71 -22.49 -11.75
C ALA A 211 2.99 -22.63 -13.11
N ALA A 212 2.29 -23.75 -13.33
CA ALA A 212 1.56 -24.02 -14.56
C ALA A 212 0.25 -23.20 -14.69
N GLU A 213 -0.27 -22.65 -13.59
CA GLU A 213 -1.50 -21.85 -13.64
C GLU A 213 -1.29 -20.58 -14.46
N PRO A 214 -2.06 -20.36 -15.53
CA PRO A 214 -1.93 -19.17 -16.37
C PRO A 214 -2.29 -17.90 -15.60
N ARG A 215 -3.25 -17.99 -14.66
CA ARG A 215 -3.72 -16.87 -13.81
C ARG A 215 -3.86 -17.36 -12.37
N LEU A 216 -3.06 -16.79 -11.47
CA LEU A 216 -3.03 -17.18 -10.07
C LEU A 216 -3.22 -15.98 -9.14
N ALA A 217 -4.16 -16.10 -8.19
CA ALA A 217 -4.38 -15.19 -7.10
C ALA A 217 -3.75 -15.76 -5.82
N ILE A 218 -2.71 -15.13 -5.31
CA ILE A 218 -2.00 -15.53 -4.10
C ILE A 218 -2.69 -14.86 -2.91
N VAL A 219 -3.26 -15.64 -2.00
CA VAL A 219 -4.00 -15.12 -0.84
C VAL A 219 -3.09 -15.11 0.39
N MET A 220 -2.75 -13.90 0.86
CA MET A 220 -1.94 -13.65 2.04
C MET A 220 -2.81 -13.23 3.22
N VAL A 221 -2.53 -13.76 4.40
CA VAL A 221 -3.34 -13.54 5.59
C VAL A 221 -2.49 -13.13 6.78
N THR A 222 -3.09 -12.43 7.74
CA THR A 222 -2.43 -12.02 8.98
C THR A 222 -1.98 -13.22 9.80
N GLU A 223 -0.94 -13.04 10.59
CA GLU A 223 -0.49 -13.97 11.62
C GLU A 223 -1.44 -13.92 12.83
N GLY A 224 -1.64 -15.04 13.49
CA GLY A 224 -2.38 -15.17 14.74
C GLY A 224 -3.47 -16.24 14.64
N ASP A 225 -4.65 -15.91 14.17
CA ASP A 225 -5.77 -16.86 14.11
C ASP A 225 -5.77 -17.74 12.83
N GLY A 226 -4.75 -17.58 11.96
CA GLY A 226 -4.70 -18.26 10.66
C GLY A 226 -5.71 -17.72 9.66
N LEU A 227 -5.79 -18.38 8.49
CA LEU A 227 -6.85 -18.12 7.52
C LEU A 227 -8.22 -18.46 8.13
N PRO A 228 -9.22 -17.58 7.98
CA PRO A 228 -10.59 -17.97 8.28
C PRO A 228 -10.92 -19.28 7.57
N TYR A 229 -11.50 -20.23 8.28
CA TYR A 229 -11.85 -21.55 7.73
C TYR A 229 -12.61 -21.44 6.40
N LYS A 230 -13.44 -20.41 6.28
CA LYS A 230 -14.18 -20.08 5.06
C LYS A 230 -13.23 -19.74 3.88
N THR A 231 -12.18 -18.96 4.10
CA THR A 231 -11.22 -18.59 3.04
C THR A 231 -10.44 -19.82 2.56
N ILE A 232 -10.05 -20.71 3.50
CA ILE A 232 -9.41 -21.99 3.15
C ILE A 232 -10.33 -22.85 2.31
N ALA A 233 -11.60 -22.99 2.70
CA ALA A 233 -12.59 -23.82 2.03
C ALA A 233 -12.96 -23.30 0.62
N GLU A 234 -12.81 -22.02 0.35
CA GLU A 234 -13.10 -21.41 -0.95
C GLU A 234 -11.87 -21.37 -1.89
N ALA A 235 -10.67 -21.68 -1.37
CA ALA A 235 -9.45 -21.67 -2.18
C ALA A 235 -9.32 -22.92 -3.06
N ASP A 236 -8.82 -22.75 -4.30
CA ASP A 236 -8.51 -23.88 -5.18
C ASP A 236 -7.30 -24.68 -4.69
N TYR A 237 -6.32 -24.00 -4.08
CA TYR A 237 -5.12 -24.59 -3.49
C TYR A 237 -4.87 -24.02 -2.11
N VAL A 238 -4.51 -24.90 -1.18
CA VAL A 238 -3.91 -24.49 0.10
C VAL A 238 -2.42 -24.77 0.00
N VAL A 239 -1.60 -23.75 0.25
CA VAL A 239 -0.18 -23.75 -0.07
C VAL A 239 0.64 -23.41 1.15
N ARG A 240 1.67 -24.22 1.44
CA ARG A 240 2.63 -23.96 2.51
C ARG A 240 4.02 -23.64 1.97
N ILE A 241 4.74 -22.80 2.69
CA ILE A 241 6.18 -22.64 2.57
C ILE A 241 6.83 -23.69 3.48
N PRO A 242 7.63 -24.65 2.98
CA PRO A 242 8.30 -25.60 3.85
C PRO A 242 9.23 -24.88 4.83
N MET A 243 9.08 -25.17 6.13
CA MET A 243 9.87 -24.56 7.19
C MET A 243 10.85 -25.58 7.79
N ALA A 244 11.94 -25.11 8.39
CA ALA A 244 12.92 -25.89 9.12
C ALA A 244 12.83 -25.64 10.64
N HIS A 245 13.45 -26.49 11.43
CA HIS A 245 13.63 -26.32 12.89
C HIS A 245 12.34 -26.18 13.69
N GLY A 246 11.19 -26.66 13.20
CA GLY A 246 9.91 -26.56 13.89
C GLY A 246 9.32 -25.14 13.93
N VAL A 247 9.76 -24.26 13.03
CA VAL A 247 9.13 -22.94 12.85
C VAL A 247 7.86 -23.13 12.04
N ASP A 248 6.73 -22.60 12.54
CA ASP A 248 5.40 -22.80 11.92
C ASP A 248 5.06 -21.75 10.88
N SER A 249 5.59 -20.52 11.02
CA SER A 249 5.22 -19.41 10.12
C SER A 249 6.35 -18.39 9.94
N LEU A 250 6.25 -17.59 8.89
CA LEU A 250 7.01 -16.37 8.67
C LEU A 250 6.08 -15.16 8.86
N ASN A 251 6.66 -14.01 9.21
CA ASN A 251 5.95 -12.75 9.10
C ASN A 251 5.29 -12.64 7.71
N VAL A 252 4.04 -12.16 7.65
CA VAL A 252 3.23 -12.14 6.42
C VAL A 252 3.92 -11.44 5.25
N ALA A 253 4.68 -10.36 5.51
CA ALA A 253 5.41 -9.66 4.44
C ALA A 253 6.62 -10.46 3.94
N ALA A 254 7.28 -11.22 4.81
CA ALA A 254 8.35 -12.13 4.43
C ALA A 254 7.79 -13.32 3.62
N ALA A 255 6.70 -13.93 4.10
CA ALA A 255 5.99 -14.99 3.38
C ALA A 255 5.53 -14.50 1.98
N ALA A 256 5.02 -13.27 1.89
CA ALA A 256 4.62 -12.67 0.62
C ALA A 256 5.81 -12.55 -0.35
N ALA A 257 6.97 -12.09 0.11
CA ALA A 257 8.14 -11.97 -0.74
C ALA A 257 8.60 -13.32 -1.28
N VAL A 258 8.59 -14.37 -0.45
CA VAL A 258 8.91 -15.75 -0.88
C VAL A 258 7.88 -16.24 -1.90
N ALA A 259 6.58 -16.06 -1.62
CA ALA A 259 5.50 -16.49 -2.50
C ALA A 259 5.57 -15.79 -3.86
N PHE A 260 5.77 -14.47 -3.88
CA PHE A 260 5.87 -13.71 -5.12
C PHE A 260 7.08 -14.10 -5.95
N TRP A 261 8.22 -14.33 -5.31
CA TRP A 261 9.42 -14.83 -6.01
C TRP A 261 9.20 -16.21 -6.61
N GLN A 262 8.66 -17.15 -5.84
CA GLN A 262 8.46 -18.54 -6.29
C GLN A 262 7.40 -18.65 -7.38
N LEU A 263 6.31 -17.89 -7.26
CA LEU A 263 5.14 -18.00 -8.14
C LEU A 263 5.10 -16.96 -9.26
N ARG A 264 6.19 -16.16 -9.44
CA ARG A 264 6.28 -15.20 -10.54
C ARG A 264 6.24 -15.86 -11.90
N ILE A 265 5.86 -15.11 -12.89
CA ILE A 265 5.97 -15.52 -14.28
C ILE A 265 7.44 -15.42 -14.69
N THR A 266 7.99 -16.51 -15.19
CA THR A 266 9.41 -16.59 -15.62
C THR A 266 9.60 -16.39 -17.12
N ASP A 267 8.54 -16.44 -17.91
CA ASP A 267 8.57 -16.21 -19.35
C ASP A 267 8.52 -14.69 -19.63
N LEU A 268 9.68 -14.03 -19.51
CA LEU A 268 9.94 -12.67 -19.97
C LEU A 268 10.77 -12.71 -21.25
#